data_003353a4249e55b2636e85b0bd30951d
#
_entry.id   003353a4249e55b2636e85b0bd30951d
#
_cell.length_a   1.000
_cell.length_b   1.000
_cell.length_c   1.000
_cell.angle_alpha   90.00
_cell.angle_beta   90.00
_cell.angle_gamma   90.00
#
_symmetry.space_group_name_H-M   'P 1'
#
loop_
_entity.id
_entity.type
_entity.pdbx_description
1 polymer ?
#
loop_
_entity_poly.entity_id
_entity_poly.type
_entity_poly.pdbx_seq_one_letter_code
_entity_poly.pdbx_strand_id
1 'polypeptide(L)'
;MAETKTSRNRKKGRPAYSCKHFKMTVMADQSADTVKDIAKEGLDYSARVKTDNARGFSKLSQVVKTHKARTVKPKQAGKELPWVHIAISNAKRNLLNTYHHIDDSYLQNYLDEFTYKLNRRYMGEKLFERLIIACVSFAWII
;
A
#
# COMPACT_ATOMS: atom_id res chain seq x y z
N MET A 1 -2.07 -0.68 -1.98
CA MET A 1 -1.27 -0.15 -3.11
C MET A 1 0.18 0.04 -2.66
N ALA A 2 1.14 -0.10 -3.56
CA ALA A 2 2.57 0.12 -3.28
C ALA A 2 3.19 0.97 -4.40
N GLU A 3 3.67 2.16 -4.05
CA GLU A 3 4.39 3.04 -4.96
C GLU A 3 5.85 2.60 -5.08
N THR A 4 6.32 2.33 -6.30
CA THR A 4 7.67 1.88 -6.53
C THR A 4 8.47 2.86 -7.40
N LYS A 5 9.76 2.98 -7.11
CA LYS A 5 10.71 3.78 -7.89
C LYS A 5 11.88 2.90 -8.34
N THR A 6 12.36 3.13 -9.56
CA THR A 6 13.55 2.46 -10.06
C THR A 6 14.78 2.83 -9.22
N SER A 7 15.52 1.82 -8.77
CA SER A 7 16.76 2.04 -8.03
C SER A 7 17.89 2.44 -8.99
N ARG A 8 18.45 3.66 -8.82
CA ARG A 8 19.55 4.17 -9.66
C ARG A 8 20.88 3.45 -9.41
N ASN A 9 21.13 3.00 -8.17
CA ASN A 9 22.38 2.31 -7.77
C ASN A 9 22.07 0.85 -7.40
N ARG A 10 22.01 -0.02 -8.40
CA ARG A 10 21.73 -1.43 -8.21
C ARG A 10 22.99 -2.17 -7.76
N LYS A 11 23.06 -2.57 -6.49
CA LYS A 11 24.01 -3.60 -6.05
C LYS A 11 23.54 -4.96 -6.53
N LYS A 12 24.49 -5.82 -6.99
CA LYS A 12 24.20 -7.19 -7.45
C LYS A 12 23.36 -7.93 -6.38
N GLY A 13 22.24 -8.56 -6.78
CA GLY A 13 21.32 -9.28 -5.88
C GLY A 13 20.19 -8.46 -5.25
N ARG A 14 20.14 -7.12 -5.39
CA ARG A 14 19.02 -6.31 -4.90
C ARG A 14 17.94 -6.11 -5.98
N PRO A 15 16.65 -5.96 -5.57
CA PRO A 15 15.57 -5.71 -6.52
C PRO A 15 15.79 -4.42 -7.31
N ALA A 16 15.35 -4.42 -8.56
CA ALA A 16 15.47 -3.26 -9.46
C ALA A 16 14.62 -2.05 -9.03
N TYR A 17 13.65 -2.27 -8.15
CA TYR A 17 12.71 -1.26 -7.67
C TYR A 17 12.76 -1.18 -6.15
N SER A 18 12.75 0.03 -5.61
CA SER A 18 12.49 0.30 -4.20
C SER A 18 11.06 0.76 -4.01
N CYS A 19 10.43 0.35 -2.92
CA CYS A 19 9.10 0.85 -2.56
C CYS A 19 9.24 2.11 -1.70
N LYS A 20 8.52 3.15 -2.10
CA LYS A 20 8.47 4.43 -1.38
C LYS A 20 7.34 4.45 -0.37
N HIS A 21 6.12 4.35 -0.86
CA HIS A 21 4.91 4.46 -0.05
C HIS A 21 4.01 3.26 -0.24
N PHE A 22 3.33 2.92 0.84
CA PHE A 22 2.24 1.97 0.86
C PHE A 22 0.96 2.67 1.28
N LYS A 23 -0.16 2.29 0.67
CA LYS A 23 -1.50 2.65 1.11
C LYS A 23 -2.33 1.37 1.17
N MET A 24 -3.01 1.16 2.27
CA MET A 24 -3.98 0.09 2.46
C MET A 24 -5.34 0.72 2.73
N THR A 25 -6.36 0.22 2.08
CA THR A 25 -7.72 0.76 2.18
C THR A 25 -8.67 -0.41 2.35
N VAL A 26 -9.52 -0.34 3.37
CA VAL A 26 -10.62 -1.29 3.55
C VAL A 26 -11.63 -1.05 2.43
N MET A 27 -12.13 -2.12 1.85
CA MET A 27 -13.14 -2.07 0.80
C MET A 27 -14.39 -2.81 1.28
N ALA A 28 -15.56 -2.24 1.01
CA ALA A 28 -16.83 -2.88 1.31
C ALA A 28 -17.02 -4.17 0.50
N ASP A 29 -16.56 -4.15 -0.76
CA ASP A 29 -16.59 -5.30 -1.67
C ASP A 29 -15.41 -5.24 -2.65
N GLN A 30 -15.26 -6.29 -3.47
CA GLN A 30 -14.24 -6.38 -4.52
C GLN A 30 -14.81 -6.07 -5.92
N SER A 31 -15.89 -5.29 -6.01
CA SER A 31 -16.47 -4.90 -7.28
C SER A 31 -15.53 -3.96 -8.06
N ALA A 32 -15.68 -3.97 -9.38
CA ALA A 32 -14.86 -3.11 -10.23
C ALA A 32 -15.18 -1.61 -10.03
N ASP A 33 -16.38 -1.28 -9.56
CA ASP A 33 -16.78 0.10 -9.28
C ASP A 33 -16.17 0.60 -7.97
N THR A 34 -16.22 -0.17 -6.88
CA THR A 34 -15.56 0.16 -5.62
C THR A 34 -14.06 0.33 -5.81
N VAL A 35 -13.42 -0.59 -6.54
CA VAL A 35 -11.97 -0.49 -6.84
C VAL A 35 -11.66 0.76 -7.68
N LYS A 36 -12.51 1.09 -8.66
CA LYS A 36 -12.36 2.28 -9.49
C LYS A 36 -12.44 3.56 -8.67
N ASP A 37 -13.39 3.66 -7.75
CA ASP A 37 -13.58 4.87 -6.93
C ASP A 37 -12.41 5.07 -5.96
N ILE A 38 -11.96 4.01 -5.28
CA ILE A 38 -10.76 4.06 -4.45
C ILE A 38 -9.50 4.42 -5.28
N ALA A 39 -9.43 3.94 -6.51
CA ALA A 39 -8.31 4.25 -7.39
C ALA A 39 -8.30 5.72 -7.83
N LYS A 40 -9.48 6.33 -8.07
CA LYS A 40 -9.60 7.76 -8.39
C LYS A 40 -9.09 8.66 -7.26
N GLU A 41 -9.35 8.27 -6.00
CA GLU A 41 -8.89 9.03 -4.84
C GLU A 41 -7.40 8.86 -4.56
N GLY A 42 -6.84 7.70 -4.90
CA GLY A 42 -5.51 7.31 -4.48
C GLY A 42 -4.44 7.30 -5.56
N LEU A 43 -4.79 7.44 -6.84
CA LEU A 43 -3.86 7.33 -7.96
C LEU A 43 -3.92 8.57 -8.85
N ASP A 44 -2.74 9.06 -9.23
CA ASP A 44 -2.61 10.06 -10.28
C ASP A 44 -2.91 9.43 -11.66
N TYR A 45 -3.54 10.18 -12.56
CA TYR A 45 -3.87 9.71 -13.91
C TYR A 45 -2.62 9.25 -14.69
N SER A 46 -1.48 9.92 -14.49
CA SER A 46 -0.22 9.58 -15.16
C SER A 46 0.45 8.31 -14.61
N ALA A 47 -0.07 7.73 -13.51
CA ALA A 47 0.51 6.56 -12.88
C ALA A 47 0.49 5.33 -13.81
N ARG A 48 1.59 4.57 -13.77
CA ARG A 48 1.66 3.25 -14.39
C ARG A 48 1.33 2.18 -13.37
N VAL A 49 0.16 1.57 -13.49
CA VAL A 49 -0.35 0.60 -12.54
C VAL A 49 -0.14 -0.83 -13.04
N LYS A 50 0.32 -1.70 -12.15
CA LYS A 50 0.47 -3.13 -12.39
C LYS A 50 -0.38 -3.88 -11.36
N THR A 51 -1.24 -4.77 -11.81
CA THR A 51 -2.09 -5.60 -10.95
C THR A 51 -1.98 -7.09 -11.35
N ASP A 52 -2.52 -7.94 -10.51
CA ASP A 52 -2.96 -9.27 -10.96
C ASP A 52 -4.18 -9.11 -11.89
N ASN A 53 -4.62 -10.21 -12.48
CA ASN A 53 -5.75 -10.21 -13.42
C ASN A 53 -7.10 -10.46 -12.72
N ALA A 54 -7.27 -10.00 -11.47
CA ALA A 54 -8.53 -10.13 -10.76
C ALA A 54 -9.62 -9.24 -11.39
N ARG A 55 -10.86 -9.73 -11.41
CA ARG A 55 -12.01 -9.05 -12.04
C ARG A 55 -12.25 -7.63 -11.52
N GLY A 56 -11.98 -7.40 -10.23
CA GLY A 56 -12.12 -6.07 -9.60
C GLY A 56 -11.26 -4.98 -10.25
N PHE A 57 -10.17 -5.33 -10.94
CA PHE A 57 -9.29 -4.36 -11.60
C PHE A 57 -9.67 -4.04 -13.05
N SER A 58 -10.77 -4.59 -13.58
CA SER A 58 -11.15 -4.44 -14.98
C SER A 58 -11.40 -2.99 -15.41
N LYS A 59 -11.88 -2.12 -14.51
CA LYS A 59 -12.18 -0.71 -14.78
C LYS A 59 -11.01 0.25 -14.50
N LEU A 60 -9.85 -0.22 -14.06
CA LEU A 60 -8.70 0.63 -13.74
C LEU A 60 -8.15 1.40 -14.95
N SER A 61 -8.26 0.85 -16.15
CA SER A 61 -7.87 1.54 -17.38
C SER A 61 -8.65 2.85 -17.65
N GLN A 62 -9.80 3.05 -16.97
CA GLN A 62 -10.57 4.28 -17.05
C GLN A 62 -10.04 5.38 -16.11
N VAL A 63 -9.22 5.01 -15.13
CA VAL A 63 -8.71 5.93 -14.08
C VAL A 63 -7.26 6.30 -14.34
N VAL A 64 -6.46 5.40 -14.89
CA VAL A 64 -5.03 5.62 -15.12
C VAL A 64 -4.66 5.44 -16.58
N LYS A 65 -3.68 6.22 -17.03
CA LYS A 65 -3.18 6.18 -18.42
C LYS A 65 -2.61 4.81 -18.81
N THR A 66 -2.00 4.09 -17.89
CA THR A 66 -1.36 2.81 -18.18
C THR A 66 -1.69 1.78 -17.11
N HIS A 67 -2.47 0.77 -17.46
CA HIS A 67 -2.76 -0.38 -16.62
C HIS A 67 -2.26 -1.66 -17.27
N LYS A 68 -1.46 -2.44 -16.53
CA LYS A 68 -0.96 -3.77 -16.96
C LYS A 68 -1.46 -4.82 -15.97
N ALA A 69 -2.49 -5.55 -16.35
CA ALA A 69 -2.93 -6.74 -15.66
C ALA A 69 -2.14 -7.96 -16.12
N ARG A 70 -1.68 -8.80 -15.18
CA ARG A 70 -1.02 -10.08 -15.48
C ARG A 70 -1.65 -11.18 -14.65
N THR A 71 -2.01 -12.26 -15.32
CA THR A 71 -2.37 -13.51 -14.62
C THR A 71 -1.11 -14.07 -13.96
N VAL A 72 -1.10 -14.11 -12.64
CA VAL A 72 0.05 -14.55 -11.85
C VAL A 72 -0.27 -15.88 -11.20
N LYS A 73 0.55 -16.90 -11.50
CA LYS A 73 0.45 -18.19 -10.80
C LYS A 73 0.81 -17.99 -9.32
N PRO A 74 0.13 -18.67 -8.36
CA PRO A 74 0.38 -18.49 -6.92
C PRO A 74 1.85 -18.57 -6.53
N LYS A 75 2.61 -19.50 -7.11
CA LYS A 75 4.06 -19.66 -6.87
C LYS A 75 4.93 -18.50 -7.38
N GLN A 76 4.41 -17.66 -8.28
CA GLN A 76 5.14 -16.54 -8.89
C GLN A 76 4.65 -15.17 -8.39
N ALA A 77 3.59 -15.12 -7.60
CA ALA A 77 2.99 -13.90 -7.10
C ALA A 77 4.00 -12.99 -6.38
N GLY A 78 4.84 -13.56 -5.51
CA GLY A 78 5.89 -12.83 -4.82
C GLY A 78 7.00 -12.27 -5.72
N LYS A 79 7.18 -12.80 -6.96
CA LYS A 79 8.14 -12.26 -7.94
C LYS A 79 7.55 -11.12 -8.77
N GLU A 80 6.26 -11.20 -9.07
CA GLU A 80 5.58 -10.23 -9.93
C GLU A 80 5.19 -8.94 -9.19
N LEU A 81 4.69 -9.06 -7.96
CA LEU A 81 4.26 -7.95 -7.11
C LEU A 81 4.91 -8.03 -5.70
N PRO A 82 6.24 -8.07 -5.60
CA PRO A 82 6.95 -8.41 -4.35
C PRO A 82 6.61 -7.44 -3.21
N TRP A 83 6.53 -6.15 -3.49
CA TRP A 83 6.27 -5.15 -2.47
C TRP A 83 4.86 -5.21 -1.89
N VAL A 84 3.86 -5.55 -2.71
CA VAL A 84 2.49 -5.74 -2.24
C VAL A 84 2.42 -6.96 -1.32
N HIS A 85 3.04 -8.08 -1.71
CA HIS A 85 3.08 -9.28 -0.88
C HIS A 85 3.85 -9.08 0.43
N ILE A 86 4.97 -8.37 0.40
CA ILE A 86 5.73 -8.00 1.60
C ILE A 86 4.87 -7.16 2.54
N ALA A 87 4.19 -6.14 2.02
CA ALA A 87 3.33 -5.28 2.83
C ALA A 87 2.17 -6.05 3.46
N ILE A 88 1.47 -6.89 2.68
CA ILE A 88 0.36 -7.72 3.18
C ILE A 88 0.85 -8.69 4.26
N SER A 89 1.97 -9.39 4.03
CA SER A 89 2.52 -10.34 4.99
C SER A 89 2.95 -9.65 6.29
N ASN A 90 3.55 -8.47 6.21
CA ASN A 90 3.94 -7.70 7.38
C ASN A 90 2.74 -7.15 8.14
N ALA A 91 1.71 -6.64 7.43
CA ALA A 91 0.47 -6.18 8.04
C ALA A 91 -0.22 -7.31 8.80
N LYS A 92 -0.43 -8.45 8.15
CA LYS A 92 -1.04 -9.63 8.80
C LYS A 92 -0.28 -10.05 10.04
N ARG A 93 1.04 -10.15 9.97
CA ARG A 93 1.89 -10.56 11.09
C ARG A 93 1.82 -9.55 12.24
N ASN A 94 1.87 -8.25 11.94
CA ASN A 94 1.78 -7.20 12.94
C ASN A 94 0.41 -7.21 13.63
N LEU A 95 -0.67 -7.21 12.87
CA LEU A 95 -2.04 -7.16 13.40
C LEU A 95 -2.36 -8.41 14.23
N LEU A 96 -2.09 -9.61 13.71
CA LEU A 96 -2.41 -10.87 14.39
C LEU A 96 -1.56 -11.10 15.66
N ASN A 97 -0.34 -10.59 15.71
CA ASN A 97 0.52 -10.75 16.90
C ASN A 97 0.33 -9.66 17.95
N THR A 98 -0.22 -8.51 17.57
CA THR A 98 -0.38 -7.37 18.49
C THR A 98 -1.78 -7.30 19.07
N TYR A 99 -2.79 -7.68 18.31
CA TYR A 99 -4.20 -7.54 18.68
C TYR A 99 -4.89 -8.90 18.74
N HIS A 100 -5.51 -9.23 19.87
CA HIS A 100 -6.31 -10.46 20.03
C HIS A 100 -7.61 -10.41 19.21
N HIS A 101 -8.19 -9.22 19.10
CA HIS A 101 -9.40 -8.97 18.33
C HIS A 101 -9.32 -7.60 17.67
N ILE A 102 -9.77 -7.52 16.45
CA ILE A 102 -9.89 -6.27 15.69
C ILE A 102 -11.35 -6.17 15.25
N ASP A 103 -12.01 -5.12 15.73
CA ASP A 103 -13.34 -4.77 15.25
C ASP A 103 -13.24 -4.20 13.83
N ASP A 104 -14.09 -4.66 12.92
CA ASP A 104 -14.08 -4.26 11.51
C ASP A 104 -14.28 -2.75 11.34
N SER A 105 -15.02 -2.10 12.26
CA SER A 105 -15.24 -0.66 12.25
C SER A 105 -13.95 0.16 12.44
N TYR A 106 -12.94 -0.41 13.09
CA TYR A 106 -11.64 0.23 13.33
C TYR A 106 -10.51 -0.30 12.45
N LEU A 107 -10.78 -1.27 11.59
CA LEU A 107 -9.74 -1.91 10.77
C LEU A 107 -8.94 -0.90 9.95
N GLN A 108 -9.59 0.14 9.40
CA GLN A 108 -8.90 1.18 8.66
C GLN A 108 -7.88 1.92 9.53
N ASN A 109 -8.20 2.24 10.77
CA ASN A 109 -7.31 2.93 11.69
C ASN A 109 -6.03 2.11 11.96
N TYR A 110 -6.15 0.79 12.16
CA TYR A 110 -5.01 -0.11 12.33
C TYR A 110 -4.14 -0.19 11.06
N LEU A 111 -4.77 -0.24 9.88
CA LEU A 111 -4.04 -0.23 8.61
C LEU A 111 -3.33 1.11 8.36
N ASP A 112 -3.92 2.22 8.77
CA ASP A 112 -3.32 3.55 8.65
C ASP A 112 -2.12 3.69 9.59
N GLU A 113 -2.23 3.23 10.84
CA GLU A 113 -1.10 3.17 11.78
C GLU A 113 0.03 2.32 11.22
N PHE A 114 -0.28 1.11 10.73
CA PHE A 114 0.71 0.23 10.13
C PHE A 114 1.41 0.87 8.92
N THR A 115 0.64 1.44 7.99
CA THR A 115 1.19 2.08 6.79
C THR A 115 1.96 3.34 7.13
N TYR A 116 1.56 4.10 8.15
CA TYR A 116 2.31 5.24 8.67
C TYR A 116 3.72 4.82 9.12
N LYS A 117 3.82 3.78 9.96
CA LYS A 117 5.09 3.23 10.44
C LYS A 117 5.92 2.67 9.29
N LEU A 118 5.30 1.89 8.40
CA LEU A 118 5.98 1.27 7.26
C LEU A 118 6.55 2.31 6.28
N ASN A 119 5.81 3.38 6.01
CA ASN A 119 6.23 4.44 5.10
C ASN A 119 7.39 5.29 5.65
N ARG A 120 7.57 5.29 6.97
CA ARG A 120 8.63 6.04 7.66
C ARG A 120 9.76 5.17 8.20
N ARG A 121 9.79 3.86 7.89
CA ARG A 121 10.78 2.90 8.40
C ARG A 121 12.24 3.30 8.21
N TYR A 122 12.52 4.18 7.26
CA TYR A 122 13.88 4.66 6.97
C TYR A 122 14.28 5.91 7.78
N MET A 123 13.37 6.46 8.58
CA MET A 123 13.65 7.65 9.38
C MET A 123 14.41 7.34 10.67
N GLY A 124 14.45 6.05 11.11
CA GLY A 124 15.13 5.65 12.33
C GLY A 124 14.66 6.45 13.55
N GLU A 125 15.58 7.00 14.31
CA GLU A 125 15.32 7.78 15.53
C GLU A 125 14.47 9.03 15.28
N LYS A 126 14.56 9.61 14.09
CA LYS A 126 13.75 10.77 13.69
C LYS A 126 12.26 10.48 13.56
N LEU A 127 11.85 9.21 13.62
CA LEU A 127 10.44 8.84 13.55
C LEU A 127 9.64 9.42 14.71
N PHE A 128 10.20 9.39 15.92
CA PHE A 128 9.55 9.93 17.11
C PHE A 128 9.38 11.45 17.02
N GLU A 129 10.42 12.18 16.65
CA GLU A 129 10.35 13.64 16.45
C GLU A 129 9.27 14.02 15.43
N ARG A 130 9.18 13.28 14.31
CA ARG A 130 8.16 13.52 13.28
C ARG A 130 6.75 13.22 13.77
N LEU A 131 6.58 12.24 14.63
CA LEU A 131 5.30 11.94 15.26
C LEU A 131 4.86 13.10 16.18
N ILE A 132 5.77 13.58 17.04
CA ILE A 132 5.50 14.73 17.93
C ILE A 132 5.12 15.97 17.12
N ILE A 133 5.90 16.30 16.07
CA ILE A 133 5.58 17.43 15.19
C ILE A 133 4.18 17.27 14.58
N ALA A 134 3.83 16.08 14.09
CA ALA A 134 2.50 15.83 13.51
C ALA A 134 1.37 16.02 14.55
N CYS A 135 1.57 15.56 15.79
CA CYS A 135 0.59 15.71 16.86
C CYS A 135 0.40 17.18 17.26
N VAL A 136 1.50 17.94 17.36
CA VAL A 136 1.44 19.37 17.78
C VAL A 136 0.95 20.27 16.64
N SER A 137 1.28 19.93 15.39
CA SER A 137 0.85 20.72 14.22
C SER A 137 -0.60 20.48 13.83
N PHE A 138 -1.23 19.45 14.37
CA PHE A 138 -2.65 19.20 14.16
C PHE A 138 -3.45 20.14 15.06
N ALA A 139 -4.12 21.13 14.47
CA ALA A 139 -5.03 22.00 15.21
C ALA A 139 -6.22 21.17 15.69
N TRP A 140 -6.28 20.90 16.99
CA TRP A 140 -7.46 20.35 17.63
C TRP A 140 -8.55 21.42 17.55
N ILE A 141 -9.48 21.26 16.63
CA ILE A 141 -10.72 22.05 16.68
C ILE A 141 -11.57 21.40 17.78
N ILE A 142 -11.55 22.02 18.94
CA ILE A 142 -12.44 21.70 20.07
C ILE A 142 -13.81 22.28 19.78
#